data_bba97c1dcfeabeeaadb76e5c1227630e
#
_entry.id   bba97c1dcfeabeeaadb76e5c1227630e
#
_cell.length_a   1.000
_cell.length_b   1.000
_cell.length_c   1.000
_cell.angle_alpha   90.00
_cell.angle_beta   90.00
_cell.angle_gamma   90.00
#
_symmetry.space_group_name_H-M   'P 1'
#
loop_
_entity.id
_entity.type
_entity.pdbx_description
1 polymer ?
#
loop_
_entity_poly.entity_id
_entity_poly.type
_entity_poly.pdbx_seq_one_letter_code
_entity_poly.pdbx_strand_id
1 'polypeptide(L)'
;MARAWNTKLVSQIDCPGGGQVWWDKNTLYVSHMRPPDGTSIYDVADPKHPKLIAKLEVPMGWHSHKVRAANGLMVVNYEKFRDGAPEFGGGLGIFDVSTPAKPRLINKWRVSGEGGGVHRYDFDGRYAYISPTAEGYVGNIMMILDLAKPDAPEEVGRWWIPGQHVAGGEDYPWDNYVRPRCHHPLRVGDRLYVSYWHHGFYILDIADMSRPTLVSGVNLGADNPHPTHTALRMPGKLKGRDILLVADEDVAKLYPSPPAYARVYDISDETRPQQIATFQKPGLDPDGAAQPAMMGCHQPSERFHGTVIPFAWFANGLRLVDVADPLAPKEVGYYEPDVPEGYDMASSNDVTVDPNGLIYLLDRQRGLSIIESNLG
;
A
#
# COMPACT_ATOMS: atom_id res chain seq x y z
N MET A 1 12.96 -23.79 5.87
CA MET A 1 14.00 -23.31 4.94
C MET A 1 13.36 -22.50 3.85
N ALA A 2 13.92 -21.32 3.54
CA ALA A 2 13.44 -20.46 2.46
C ALA A 2 13.41 -21.23 1.13
N ARG A 3 12.41 -20.92 0.29
CA ARG A 3 12.29 -21.47 -1.07
C ARG A 3 12.40 -20.33 -2.06
N ALA A 4 13.09 -20.57 -3.17
CA ALA A 4 13.31 -19.56 -4.18
C ALA A 4 13.30 -20.18 -5.59
N TRP A 5 12.81 -19.39 -6.55
CA TRP A 5 12.88 -19.69 -7.97
C TRP A 5 13.09 -18.39 -8.74
N ASN A 6 14.12 -18.32 -9.58
CA ASN A 6 14.56 -17.13 -10.28
C ASN A 6 14.87 -15.93 -9.39
N THR A 7 15.11 -16.18 -8.10
CA THR A 7 15.46 -15.18 -7.10
C THR A 7 16.56 -15.70 -6.18
N LYS A 8 17.30 -14.80 -5.54
CA LYS A 8 18.35 -15.13 -4.59
C LYS A 8 18.39 -14.11 -3.46
N LEU A 9 18.43 -14.58 -2.22
CA LEU A 9 18.62 -13.73 -1.05
C LEU A 9 20.04 -13.14 -1.05
N VAL A 10 20.13 -11.82 -0.97
CA VAL A 10 21.38 -11.05 -0.82
C VAL A 10 21.72 -10.88 0.65
N SER A 11 20.75 -10.42 1.43
CA SER A 11 20.89 -10.22 2.88
C SER A 11 19.52 -10.17 3.57
N GLN A 12 19.55 -10.31 4.89
CA GLN A 12 18.38 -10.26 5.75
C GLN A 12 18.60 -9.28 6.89
N ILE A 13 17.62 -8.41 7.12
CA ILE A 13 17.58 -7.50 8.27
C ILE A 13 16.53 -8.01 9.26
N ASP A 14 16.92 -8.22 10.50
CA ASP A 14 16.00 -8.54 11.57
C ASP A 14 15.29 -7.26 12.04
N CYS A 15 14.10 -7.01 11.49
CA CYS A 15 13.25 -5.88 11.84
C CYS A 15 11.77 -6.30 11.81
N PRO A 16 11.31 -7.14 12.75
CA PRO A 16 9.94 -7.64 12.75
C PRO A 16 8.91 -6.53 12.93
N GLY A 17 7.66 -6.82 12.56
CA GLY A 17 6.55 -5.88 12.68
C GLY A 17 6.42 -4.91 11.52
N GLY A 18 7.07 -5.15 10.38
CA GLY A 18 7.05 -4.27 9.23
C GLY A 18 5.67 -4.02 8.63
N GLY A 19 5.37 -2.75 8.33
CA GLY A 19 4.15 -2.30 7.66
C GLY A 19 4.39 -1.95 6.19
N GLN A 20 5.26 -1.00 5.92
CA GLN A 20 5.63 -0.59 4.56
C GLN A 20 7.15 -0.39 4.45
N VAL A 21 7.69 -0.67 3.26
CA VAL A 21 9.08 -0.42 2.91
C VAL A 21 9.16 0.55 1.74
N TRP A 22 10.04 1.55 1.83
CA TRP A 22 10.25 2.55 0.80
C TRP A 22 11.74 2.83 0.60
N TRP A 23 12.20 2.82 -0.64
CA TRP A 23 13.57 3.13 -1.01
C TRP A 23 13.69 4.55 -1.58
N ASP A 24 14.67 5.33 -1.15
CA ASP A 24 15.07 6.60 -1.75
C ASP A 24 16.59 6.81 -1.58
N LYS A 25 17.32 6.99 -2.67
CA LYS A 25 18.76 7.35 -2.70
C LYS A 25 19.64 6.50 -1.76
N ASN A 26 19.64 5.18 -1.91
CA ASN A 26 20.38 4.24 -1.05
C ASN A 26 19.93 4.23 0.42
N THR A 27 18.83 4.86 0.72
CA THR A 27 18.21 4.83 2.05
C THR A 27 16.92 4.04 1.98
N LEU A 28 16.74 3.15 2.92
CA LEU A 28 15.54 2.35 3.04
C LEU A 28 14.77 2.77 4.31
N TYR A 29 13.52 3.09 4.14
CA TYR A 29 12.60 3.46 5.19
C TYR A 29 11.64 2.30 5.44
N VAL A 30 11.59 1.80 6.68
CA VAL A 30 10.72 0.69 7.09
C VAL A 30 9.80 1.19 8.19
N SER A 31 8.51 1.27 7.89
CA SER A 31 7.49 1.59 8.88
C SER A 31 6.99 0.32 9.59
N HIS A 32 6.51 0.45 10.83
CA HIS A 32 6.14 -0.68 11.66
C HIS A 32 4.66 -0.70 12.03
N MET A 33 4.11 -1.92 12.10
CA MET A 33 2.69 -2.15 12.42
C MET A 33 2.34 -1.87 13.88
N ARG A 34 3.32 -1.90 14.79
CA ARG A 34 3.03 -1.83 16.23
C ARG A 34 4.02 -0.94 16.97
N PRO A 35 3.51 -0.13 17.93
CA PRO A 35 4.36 0.61 18.84
C PRO A 35 5.22 -0.33 19.72
N PRO A 36 6.36 0.16 20.24
CA PRO A 36 6.81 1.54 20.15
C PRO A 36 7.46 1.89 18.80
N ASP A 37 7.63 0.93 17.89
CA ASP A 37 8.33 1.11 16.64
C ASP A 37 7.47 1.91 15.65
N GLY A 38 7.99 3.04 15.17
CA GLY A 38 7.37 3.88 14.15
C GLY A 38 8.03 3.66 12.80
N THR A 39 9.24 4.20 12.60
CA THR A 39 9.98 4.07 11.34
C THR A 39 11.45 3.80 11.61
N SER A 40 11.99 2.74 11.02
CA SER A 40 13.43 2.44 10.99
C SER A 40 14.02 2.90 9.66
N ILE A 41 15.19 3.52 9.69
CA ILE A 41 15.88 4.05 8.52
C ILE A 41 17.22 3.33 8.39
N TYR A 42 17.45 2.73 7.21
CA TYR A 42 18.67 1.96 6.92
C TYR A 42 19.46 2.59 5.77
N ASP A 43 20.77 2.63 5.91
CA ASP A 43 21.70 2.81 4.79
C ASP A 43 21.85 1.44 4.09
N VAL A 44 21.51 1.41 2.79
CA VAL A 44 21.59 0.24 1.92
C VAL A 44 22.51 0.46 0.71
N ALA A 45 23.46 1.40 0.81
CA ALA A 45 24.48 1.60 -0.22
C ALA A 45 25.30 0.33 -0.49
N ASP A 46 25.55 -0.46 0.55
CA ASP A 46 25.98 -1.86 0.43
C ASP A 46 24.82 -2.78 0.84
N PRO A 47 24.10 -3.36 -0.13
CA PRO A 47 22.93 -4.19 0.17
C PRO A 47 23.27 -5.51 0.87
N LYS A 48 24.55 -5.92 0.91
CA LYS A 48 25.01 -7.09 1.67
C LYS A 48 25.18 -6.78 3.16
N HIS A 49 25.41 -5.52 3.50
CA HIS A 49 25.67 -5.07 4.86
C HIS A 49 24.84 -3.82 5.21
N PRO A 50 23.50 -3.93 5.16
CA PRO A 50 22.62 -2.80 5.49
C PRO A 50 22.83 -2.34 6.94
N LYS A 51 22.75 -1.02 7.19
CA LYS A 51 23.02 -0.43 8.50
C LYS A 51 21.82 0.36 8.99
N LEU A 52 21.33 0.09 10.19
CA LEU A 52 20.36 0.95 10.86
C LEU A 52 21.06 2.30 11.19
N ILE A 53 20.51 3.40 10.68
CA ILE A 53 21.07 4.74 10.86
C ILE A 53 20.18 5.67 11.68
N ALA A 54 18.87 5.39 11.76
CA ALA A 54 17.94 6.10 12.63
C ALA A 54 16.69 5.24 12.91
N LYS A 55 16.02 5.56 14.02
CA LYS A 55 14.72 4.95 14.39
C LYS A 55 13.82 6.01 15.01
N LEU A 56 12.57 6.04 14.59
CA LEU A 56 11.52 6.86 15.16
C LEU A 56 10.54 5.98 15.93
N GLU A 57 10.00 6.49 17.02
CA GLU A 57 9.03 5.79 17.86
C GLU A 57 7.63 6.41 17.73
N VAL A 58 6.62 5.64 18.06
CA VAL A 58 5.22 6.04 18.12
C VAL A 58 4.60 5.56 19.44
N PRO A 59 3.71 6.35 20.09
CA PRO A 59 3.10 5.96 21.36
C PRO A 59 2.22 4.71 21.25
N MET A 60 2.08 4.01 22.37
CA MET A 60 1.18 2.86 22.50
C MET A 60 -0.24 3.21 22.09
N GLY A 61 -0.89 2.31 21.34
CA GLY A 61 -2.26 2.50 20.81
C GLY A 61 -2.33 3.21 19.46
N TRP A 62 -1.21 3.75 18.99
CA TRP A 62 -1.05 4.34 17.66
C TRP A 62 -0.12 3.48 16.82
N HIS A 63 -0.26 3.53 15.53
CA HIS A 63 0.74 2.97 14.62
C HIS A 63 1.11 3.94 13.49
N SER A 64 2.33 3.74 12.97
CA SER A 64 2.91 4.49 11.87
C SER A 64 3.43 3.46 10.87
N HIS A 65 2.49 2.79 10.18
CA HIS A 65 2.79 1.62 9.36
C HIS A 65 2.96 1.93 7.87
N LYS A 66 2.94 3.22 7.52
CA LYS A 66 3.19 3.71 6.14
C LYS A 66 4.25 4.79 6.15
N VAL A 67 5.14 4.73 5.15
CA VAL A 67 6.23 5.70 4.96
C VAL A 67 6.45 5.95 3.47
N ARG A 68 6.68 7.21 3.12
CA ARG A 68 7.16 7.66 1.82
C ARG A 68 8.24 8.71 1.99
N ALA A 69 9.26 8.66 1.15
CA ALA A 69 10.31 9.68 1.13
C ALA A 69 10.58 10.12 -0.30
N ALA A 70 10.65 11.42 -0.50
CA ALA A 70 11.01 12.05 -1.77
C ALA A 70 11.48 13.49 -1.52
N ASN A 71 12.41 13.98 -2.34
CA ASN A 71 12.89 15.37 -2.30
C ASN A 71 13.39 15.86 -0.93
N GLY A 72 13.96 14.96 -0.11
CA GLY A 72 14.45 15.29 1.24
C GLY A 72 13.38 15.38 2.30
N LEU A 73 12.13 15.11 1.96
CA LEU A 73 11.02 14.97 2.90
C LEU A 73 10.69 13.49 3.10
N MET A 74 10.34 13.12 4.32
CA MET A 74 9.71 11.86 4.67
C MET A 74 8.35 12.14 5.30
N VAL A 75 7.33 11.44 4.81
CA VAL A 75 5.98 11.46 5.35
C VAL A 75 5.70 10.10 5.98
N VAL A 76 5.14 10.09 7.18
CA VAL A 76 4.67 8.89 7.89
C VAL A 76 3.21 9.08 8.31
N ASN A 77 2.43 8.00 8.34
CA ASN A 77 1.07 8.09 8.86
C ASN A 77 1.05 7.93 10.38
N TYR A 78 0.02 8.51 10.98
CA TYR A 78 -0.41 8.23 12.35
C TYR A 78 -1.87 7.82 12.32
N GLU A 79 -2.13 6.57 12.72
CA GLU A 79 -3.48 6.02 12.80
C GLU A 79 -3.71 5.37 14.16
N LYS A 80 -4.85 5.68 14.78
CA LYS A 80 -5.29 5.06 16.02
C LYS A 80 -5.79 3.65 15.73
N PHE A 81 -5.26 2.66 16.41
CA PHE A 81 -5.67 1.26 16.22
C PHE A 81 -6.18 0.56 17.49
N ARG A 82 -6.17 1.24 18.65
CA ARG A 82 -6.74 0.74 19.90
C ARG A 82 -7.51 1.82 20.64
N ASP A 83 -8.60 1.43 21.25
CA ASP A 83 -9.32 2.27 22.20
C ASP A 83 -8.47 2.54 23.44
N GLY A 84 -8.70 3.68 24.10
CA GLY A 84 -7.93 4.09 25.27
C GLY A 84 -6.49 4.50 24.95
N ALA A 85 -6.11 4.65 23.67
CA ALA A 85 -4.81 5.19 23.33
C ALA A 85 -4.63 6.62 23.87
N PRO A 86 -3.42 7.00 24.34
CA PRO A 86 -3.15 8.36 24.80
C PRO A 86 -3.42 9.36 23.65
N GLU A 87 -3.74 10.60 24.02
CA GLU A 87 -3.90 11.65 23.01
C GLU A 87 -2.57 11.90 22.31
N PHE A 88 -2.54 11.59 21.02
CA PHE A 88 -1.38 11.81 20.17
C PHE A 88 -1.78 12.56 18.90
N GLY A 89 -2.99 12.31 18.41
CA GLY A 89 -3.60 12.90 17.21
C GLY A 89 -3.21 12.17 15.93
N GLY A 90 -4.21 11.63 15.26
CA GLY A 90 -4.05 10.99 13.96
C GLY A 90 -3.74 12.00 12.86
N GLY A 91 -3.05 11.55 11.81
CA GLY A 91 -2.69 12.39 10.68
C GLY A 91 -1.40 11.96 10.00
N LEU A 92 -0.52 12.92 9.76
CA LEU A 92 0.80 12.71 9.13
C LEU A 92 1.91 13.34 9.98
N GLY A 93 3.05 12.63 10.10
CA GLY A 93 4.32 13.20 10.49
C GLY A 93 5.11 13.59 9.25
N ILE A 94 5.59 14.83 9.18
CA ILE A 94 6.38 15.35 8.07
C ILE A 94 7.77 15.66 8.60
N PHE A 95 8.78 15.00 8.04
CA PHE A 95 10.16 15.06 8.49
C PHE A 95 11.09 15.54 7.39
N ASP A 96 12.07 16.37 7.76
CA ASP A 96 13.25 16.61 6.97
C ASP A 96 14.19 15.41 7.10
N VAL A 97 14.50 14.78 5.98
CA VAL A 97 15.45 13.66 5.86
C VAL A 97 16.56 13.97 4.85
N SER A 98 16.89 15.26 4.65
CA SER A 98 18.05 15.65 3.87
C SER A 98 19.34 15.00 4.40
N THR A 99 19.35 14.69 5.69
CA THR A 99 20.33 13.83 6.35
C THR A 99 19.58 12.65 6.99
N PRO A 100 19.43 11.50 6.31
CA PRO A 100 18.57 10.41 6.78
C PRO A 100 18.92 9.86 8.16
N ALA A 101 20.20 9.93 8.56
CA ALA A 101 20.66 9.53 9.89
C ALA A 101 20.21 10.50 11.03
N LYS A 102 19.65 11.67 10.68
CA LYS A 102 19.19 12.69 11.64
C LYS A 102 17.84 13.24 11.20
N PRO A 103 16.78 12.41 11.16
CA PRO A 103 15.45 12.85 10.75
C PRO A 103 14.94 13.91 11.71
N ARG A 104 14.46 15.04 11.19
CA ARG A 104 13.95 16.16 11.99
C ARG A 104 12.48 16.38 11.69
N LEU A 105 11.63 16.29 12.71
CA LEU A 105 10.21 16.60 12.57
C LEU A 105 10.05 18.08 12.17
N ILE A 106 9.36 18.33 11.05
CA ILE A 106 8.97 19.67 10.59
C ILE A 106 7.59 19.98 11.15
N ASN A 107 6.63 19.09 10.90
CA ASN A 107 5.24 19.28 11.31
C ASN A 107 4.55 17.95 11.59
N LYS A 108 3.52 18.02 12.40
CA LYS A 108 2.55 16.98 12.64
C LYS A 108 1.17 17.48 12.20
N TRP A 109 0.84 17.25 10.93
CA TRP A 109 -0.48 17.56 10.40
C TRP A 109 -1.53 16.61 11.00
N ARG A 110 -2.67 17.13 11.43
CA ARG A 110 -3.71 16.35 12.11
C ARG A 110 -5.00 16.35 11.28
N VAL A 111 -5.69 15.21 11.28
CA VAL A 111 -7.06 15.13 10.76
C VAL A 111 -8.00 15.97 11.61
N SER A 112 -9.09 16.45 11.01
CA SER A 112 -10.15 17.16 11.72
C SER A 112 -11.02 16.22 12.54
N GLY A 113 -11.56 16.71 13.66
CA GLY A 113 -12.44 15.96 14.56
C GLY A 113 -11.73 14.85 15.35
N GLU A 114 -12.51 13.93 15.91
CA GLU A 114 -12.02 12.78 16.70
C GLU A 114 -11.59 11.60 15.82
N GLY A 115 -11.18 11.86 14.57
CA GLY A 115 -10.87 10.85 13.58
C GLY A 115 -9.69 9.95 13.95
N GLY A 116 -9.71 8.73 13.40
CA GLY A 116 -8.67 7.71 13.60
C GLY A 116 -7.32 8.07 12.99
N GLY A 117 -7.26 8.99 12.04
CA GLY A 117 -6.02 9.43 11.39
C GLY A 117 -5.98 9.13 9.88
N VAL A 118 -4.77 8.95 9.36
CA VAL A 118 -4.50 8.60 7.96
C VAL A 118 -4.09 7.15 7.88
N HIS A 119 -4.77 6.38 7.03
CA HIS A 119 -4.44 4.96 6.85
C HIS A 119 -3.32 4.76 5.83
N ARG A 120 -3.50 5.23 4.60
CA ARG A 120 -2.54 5.06 3.50
C ARG A 120 -2.51 6.31 2.62
N TYR A 121 -1.47 6.43 1.81
CA TYR A 121 -1.28 7.59 0.93
C TYR A 121 -0.22 7.31 -0.14
N ASP A 122 -0.24 8.14 -1.18
CA ASP A 122 0.87 8.38 -2.10
C ASP A 122 1.50 9.74 -1.81
N PHE A 123 2.78 9.91 -2.17
CA PHE A 123 3.52 11.16 -2.01
C PHE A 123 4.52 11.32 -3.15
N ASP A 124 4.38 12.40 -3.93
CA ASP A 124 5.20 12.66 -5.12
C ASP A 124 6.40 13.59 -4.86
N GLY A 125 6.59 13.99 -3.61
CA GLY A 125 7.64 14.94 -3.20
C GLY A 125 7.14 16.38 -3.00
N ARG A 126 5.88 16.65 -3.35
CA ARG A 126 5.16 17.89 -3.04
C ARG A 126 3.75 17.61 -2.55
N TYR A 127 2.97 16.86 -3.32
CA TYR A 127 1.59 16.55 -2.94
C TYR A 127 1.50 15.19 -2.26
N ALA A 128 0.70 15.12 -1.20
CA ALA A 128 0.30 13.88 -0.57
C ALA A 128 -1.18 13.59 -0.88
N TYR A 129 -1.44 12.43 -1.48
CA TYR A 129 -2.77 11.91 -1.79
C TYR A 129 -3.13 10.92 -0.70
N ILE A 130 -3.97 11.32 0.24
CA ILE A 130 -4.13 10.61 1.51
C ILE A 130 -5.53 10.03 1.69
N SER A 131 -5.64 9.03 2.55
CA SER A 131 -6.90 8.41 2.97
C SER A 131 -7.19 8.68 4.46
N PRO A 132 -7.57 9.91 4.83
CA PRO A 132 -7.87 10.28 6.20
C PRO A 132 -9.29 9.90 6.59
N THR A 133 -9.53 9.74 7.90
CA THR A 133 -10.83 10.07 8.47
C THR A 133 -11.00 11.60 8.49
N ALA A 134 -12.22 12.09 8.35
CA ALA A 134 -12.50 13.53 8.36
C ALA A 134 -13.82 13.81 9.09
N GLU A 135 -13.87 14.95 9.76
CA GLU A 135 -15.09 15.39 10.45
C GLU A 135 -16.26 15.52 9.48
N GLY A 136 -17.43 15.01 9.89
CA GLY A 136 -18.64 15.02 9.07
C GLY A 136 -18.75 13.88 8.06
N TYR A 137 -17.74 13.02 7.94
CA TYR A 137 -17.72 11.88 7.03
C TYR A 137 -17.69 10.55 7.78
N VAL A 138 -18.28 9.53 7.19
CA VAL A 138 -18.18 8.14 7.66
C VAL A 138 -17.12 7.39 6.84
N GLY A 139 -16.19 6.72 7.54
CA GLY A 139 -15.07 6.02 6.92
C GLY A 139 -13.93 6.95 6.50
N ASN A 140 -13.06 6.46 5.61
CA ASN A 140 -11.97 7.25 5.07
C ASN A 140 -12.36 7.84 3.71
N ILE A 141 -11.97 9.09 3.46
CA ILE A 141 -12.15 9.75 2.17
C ILE A 141 -10.81 9.93 1.46
N MET A 142 -10.80 10.32 0.20
CA MET A 142 -9.60 10.76 -0.51
C MET A 142 -9.41 12.27 -0.27
N MET A 143 -8.17 12.68 0.05
CA MET A 143 -7.82 14.09 0.24
C MET A 143 -6.43 14.36 -0.37
N ILE A 144 -6.23 15.56 -0.89
CA ILE A 144 -4.97 16.04 -1.45
C ILE A 144 -4.42 17.15 -0.55
N LEU A 145 -3.18 16.98 -0.10
CA LEU A 145 -2.45 18.01 0.66
C LEU A 145 -1.28 18.54 -0.18
N ASP A 146 -1.10 19.86 -0.22
CA ASP A 146 0.12 20.50 -0.73
C ASP A 146 1.13 20.67 0.41
N LEU A 147 2.30 20.07 0.26
CA LEU A 147 3.43 20.16 1.16
C LEU A 147 4.53 21.09 0.63
N ALA A 148 4.22 22.03 -0.29
CA ALA A 148 5.18 23.05 -0.72
C ALA A 148 5.74 23.86 0.46
N LYS A 149 4.93 24.01 1.52
CA LYS A 149 5.33 24.50 2.84
C LYS A 149 5.11 23.36 3.85
N PRO A 150 6.10 22.50 4.09
CA PRO A 150 5.90 21.31 4.91
C PRO A 150 5.64 21.60 6.39
N ASP A 151 5.93 22.82 6.86
CA ASP A 151 5.57 23.33 8.17
C ASP A 151 4.12 23.85 8.25
N ALA A 152 3.47 24.11 7.12
CA ALA A 152 2.10 24.55 7.00
C ALA A 152 1.40 23.85 5.81
N PRO A 153 1.15 22.52 5.88
CA PRO A 153 0.46 21.78 4.82
C PRO A 153 -0.96 22.30 4.60
N GLU A 154 -1.35 22.46 3.34
CA GLU A 154 -2.66 22.98 2.97
C GLU A 154 -3.48 21.89 2.27
N GLU A 155 -4.76 21.75 2.64
CA GLU A 155 -5.68 20.92 1.88
C GLU A 155 -6.00 21.61 0.55
N VAL A 156 -5.78 20.88 -0.56
CA VAL A 156 -6.08 21.36 -1.91
C VAL A 156 -7.46 20.91 -2.36
N GLY A 157 -7.82 19.66 -2.11
CA GLY A 157 -9.10 19.10 -2.50
C GLY A 157 -9.37 17.74 -1.88
N ARG A 158 -10.61 17.29 -2.04
CA ARG A 158 -11.07 15.99 -1.53
C ARG A 158 -12.11 15.36 -2.44
N TRP A 159 -12.27 14.05 -2.31
CA TRP A 159 -13.31 13.28 -2.95
C TRP A 159 -13.77 12.13 -2.05
N TRP A 160 -15.03 11.77 -2.17
CA TRP A 160 -15.63 10.68 -1.40
C TRP A 160 -16.72 9.98 -2.22
N ILE A 161 -17.10 8.78 -1.84
CA ILE A 161 -18.26 8.10 -2.42
C ILE A 161 -19.53 8.78 -1.89
N PRO A 162 -20.49 9.18 -2.76
CA PRO A 162 -21.78 9.73 -2.32
C PRO A 162 -22.45 8.87 -1.24
N GLY A 163 -22.84 9.48 -0.13
CA GLY A 163 -23.33 8.83 1.08
C GLY A 163 -22.36 8.90 2.26
N GLN A 164 -21.08 9.20 2.05
CA GLN A 164 -20.12 9.33 3.16
C GLN A 164 -20.23 10.67 3.90
N HIS A 165 -20.69 11.76 3.25
CA HIS A 165 -20.76 13.10 3.85
C HIS A 165 -22.08 13.30 4.62
N VAL A 166 -22.20 12.62 5.75
CA VAL A 166 -23.43 12.63 6.58
C VAL A 166 -23.71 13.99 7.19
N ALA A 167 -22.69 14.78 7.57
CA ALA A 167 -22.88 16.15 8.04
C ALA A 167 -23.37 17.10 6.94
N GLY A 168 -23.16 16.76 5.66
CA GLY A 168 -23.71 17.46 4.51
C GLY A 168 -25.14 17.03 4.15
N GLY A 169 -25.75 16.11 4.92
CA GLY A 169 -27.11 15.62 4.70
C GLY A 169 -27.22 14.49 3.70
N GLU A 170 -26.10 13.83 3.36
CA GLU A 170 -26.14 12.63 2.53
C GLU A 170 -26.71 11.43 3.33
N ASP A 171 -27.58 10.65 2.69
CA ASP A 171 -28.04 9.39 3.25
C ASP A 171 -26.93 8.34 3.21
N TYR A 172 -26.65 7.71 4.36
CA TYR A 172 -25.65 6.67 4.49
C TYR A 172 -26.28 5.29 4.29
N PRO A 173 -26.06 4.61 3.12
CA PRO A 173 -26.78 3.39 2.78
C PRO A 173 -26.11 2.09 3.25
N TRP A 174 -24.92 2.14 3.85
CA TRP A 174 -24.12 0.96 4.16
C TRP A 174 -24.18 0.60 5.65
N ASP A 175 -24.05 -0.68 5.95
CA ASP A 175 -23.76 -1.13 7.31
C ASP A 175 -22.29 -0.92 7.69
N ASN A 176 -21.98 -1.09 8.98
CA ASN A 176 -20.60 -0.87 9.47
C ASN A 176 -19.60 -1.89 8.92
N TYR A 177 -20.04 -3.04 8.42
CA TYR A 177 -19.16 -4.07 7.89
C TYR A 177 -18.60 -3.69 6.52
N VAL A 178 -19.44 -3.13 5.65
CA VAL A 178 -19.08 -2.69 4.29
C VAL A 178 -18.92 -1.18 4.18
N ARG A 179 -18.65 -0.51 5.28
CA ARG A 179 -18.40 0.93 5.35
C ARG A 179 -17.36 1.37 4.30
N PRO A 180 -17.64 2.41 3.49
CA PRO A 180 -16.67 2.93 2.53
C PRO A 180 -15.39 3.38 3.23
N ARG A 181 -14.27 2.96 2.67
CA ARG A 181 -12.96 3.31 3.18
C ARG A 181 -11.98 3.51 2.03
N CYS A 182 -11.71 4.78 1.70
CA CYS A 182 -10.58 5.09 0.83
C CYS A 182 -9.35 4.40 1.40
N HIS A 183 -8.65 3.65 0.56
CA HIS A 183 -7.49 2.90 1.03
C HIS A 183 -6.20 3.44 0.42
N HIS A 184 -6.01 3.32 -0.88
CA HIS A 184 -4.76 3.69 -1.52
C HIS A 184 -5.00 4.51 -2.79
N PRO A 185 -4.90 5.86 -2.72
CA PRO A 185 -4.90 6.71 -3.90
C PRO A 185 -3.50 6.76 -4.51
N LEU A 186 -3.36 6.32 -5.77
CA LEU A 186 -2.11 6.34 -6.53
C LEU A 186 -2.21 7.33 -7.68
N ARG A 187 -1.28 8.29 -7.76
CA ARG A 187 -1.25 9.28 -8.82
C ARG A 187 -0.48 8.83 -10.05
N VAL A 188 -1.06 9.03 -11.23
CA VAL A 188 -0.36 8.97 -12.52
C VAL A 188 -0.82 10.13 -13.39
N GLY A 189 0.03 11.13 -13.58
CA GLY A 189 -0.33 12.35 -14.32
C GLY A 189 -1.50 13.09 -13.65
N ASP A 190 -2.57 13.32 -14.42
CA ASP A 190 -3.78 13.99 -13.96
C ASP A 190 -4.87 12.99 -13.51
N ARG A 191 -4.48 11.78 -13.15
CA ARG A 191 -5.39 10.74 -12.65
C ARG A 191 -4.98 10.28 -11.26
N LEU A 192 -5.98 9.94 -10.45
CA LEU A 192 -5.84 9.11 -9.26
C LEU A 192 -6.56 7.79 -9.49
N TYR A 193 -5.87 6.69 -9.25
CA TYR A 193 -6.42 5.35 -9.19
C TYR A 193 -6.56 4.99 -7.72
N VAL A 194 -7.81 4.96 -7.24
CA VAL A 194 -8.11 4.90 -5.82
C VAL A 194 -8.75 3.57 -5.47
N SER A 195 -8.08 2.73 -4.70
CA SER A 195 -8.73 1.56 -4.12
C SER A 195 -9.59 1.99 -2.93
N TYR A 196 -10.76 1.37 -2.81
CA TYR A 196 -11.78 1.74 -1.82
C TYR A 196 -12.31 0.49 -1.11
N TRP A 197 -11.47 -0.11 -0.31
CA TRP A 197 -11.72 -1.29 0.56
C TRP A 197 -12.81 -2.23 0.02
N HIS A 198 -14.00 -2.28 0.61
CA HIS A 198 -15.13 -3.12 0.16
C HIS A 198 -15.92 -2.54 -1.03
N HIS A 199 -15.47 -1.44 -1.63
CA HIS A 199 -16.15 -0.75 -2.74
C HIS A 199 -15.35 -0.77 -4.04
N GLY A 200 -14.34 -1.66 -4.16
CA GLY A 200 -13.56 -1.80 -5.38
C GLY A 200 -12.60 -0.64 -5.63
N PHE A 201 -12.61 -0.06 -6.81
CA PHE A 201 -11.72 1.05 -7.15
C PHE A 201 -12.43 2.15 -7.96
N TYR A 202 -11.84 3.34 -7.94
CA TYR A 202 -12.32 4.52 -8.66
C TYR A 202 -11.17 5.18 -9.43
N ILE A 203 -11.48 5.74 -10.59
CA ILE A 203 -10.58 6.57 -11.39
C ILE A 203 -11.09 8.00 -11.27
N LEU A 204 -10.23 8.89 -10.77
CA LEU A 204 -10.55 10.30 -10.60
C LEU A 204 -9.70 11.15 -11.53
N ASP A 205 -10.31 12.18 -12.12
CA ASP A 205 -9.60 13.28 -12.79
C ASP A 205 -9.21 14.31 -11.73
N ILE A 206 -7.93 14.67 -11.70
CA ILE A 206 -7.33 15.65 -10.82
C ILE A 206 -6.55 16.73 -11.59
N ALA A 207 -6.88 16.96 -12.87
CA ALA A 207 -6.30 18.06 -13.62
C ALA A 207 -6.53 19.39 -12.89
N ASP A 208 -7.69 19.57 -12.26
CA ASP A 208 -7.94 20.53 -11.19
C ASP A 208 -7.95 19.82 -9.84
N MET A 209 -6.82 19.86 -9.13
CA MET A 209 -6.69 19.19 -7.82
C MET A 209 -7.63 19.75 -6.76
N SER A 210 -8.15 20.99 -6.93
CA SER A 210 -9.12 21.58 -6.00
C SER A 210 -10.53 20.98 -6.16
N ARG A 211 -10.78 20.30 -7.28
CA ARG A 211 -12.08 19.72 -7.63
C ARG A 211 -11.93 18.35 -8.28
N PRO A 212 -11.43 17.33 -7.56
CA PRO A 212 -11.35 15.98 -8.11
C PRO A 212 -12.72 15.50 -8.59
N THR A 213 -12.79 14.96 -9.80
CA THR A 213 -14.04 14.47 -10.40
C THR A 213 -13.96 13.00 -10.74
N LEU A 214 -15.10 12.30 -10.63
CA LEU A 214 -15.19 10.89 -10.95
C LEU A 214 -15.15 10.70 -12.48
N VAL A 215 -14.20 9.90 -12.97
CA VAL A 215 -14.19 9.39 -14.35
C VAL A 215 -15.02 8.10 -14.41
N SER A 216 -14.69 7.13 -13.55
CA SER A 216 -15.40 5.86 -13.46
C SER A 216 -15.06 5.14 -12.16
N GLY A 217 -15.76 4.03 -11.91
CA GLY A 217 -15.45 3.12 -10.81
C GLY A 217 -16.01 1.74 -11.05
N VAL A 218 -15.39 0.75 -10.44
CA VAL A 218 -15.85 -0.63 -10.41
C VAL A 218 -16.07 -1.03 -8.96
N ASN A 219 -17.33 -1.12 -8.55
CA ASN A 219 -17.70 -1.66 -7.26
C ASN A 219 -17.75 -3.19 -7.36
N LEU A 220 -16.89 -3.88 -6.62
CA LEU A 220 -16.85 -5.34 -6.61
C LEU A 220 -17.96 -5.97 -5.76
N GLY A 221 -18.70 -5.14 -5.01
CA GLY A 221 -19.86 -5.54 -4.24
C GLY A 221 -19.54 -6.30 -2.97
N ALA A 222 -20.61 -6.64 -2.23
CA ALA A 222 -20.52 -7.39 -0.98
C ALA A 222 -20.12 -8.87 -1.19
N ASP A 223 -20.26 -9.37 -2.41
CA ASP A 223 -19.90 -10.75 -2.74
C ASP A 223 -18.38 -10.95 -2.86
N ASN A 224 -17.59 -9.85 -2.98
CA ASN A 224 -16.15 -9.93 -2.92
C ASN A 224 -15.71 -10.05 -1.43
N PRO A 225 -15.23 -11.22 -0.98
CA PRO A 225 -14.94 -11.43 0.44
C PRO A 225 -13.74 -10.60 0.92
N HIS A 226 -12.85 -10.21 0.01
CA HIS A 226 -11.62 -9.52 0.32
C HIS A 226 -11.67 -8.05 -0.07
N PRO A 227 -11.12 -7.14 0.77
CA PRO A 227 -11.08 -5.73 0.43
C PRO A 227 -10.10 -5.43 -0.71
N THR A 228 -10.48 -4.51 -1.59
CA THR A 228 -9.61 -3.99 -2.64
C THR A 228 -8.52 -3.11 -2.03
N HIS A 229 -7.27 -3.54 -2.15
CA HIS A 229 -6.12 -2.93 -1.50
C HIS A 229 -5.41 -1.88 -2.36
N THR A 230 -5.09 -2.22 -3.61
CA THR A 230 -4.28 -1.39 -4.50
C THR A 230 -4.80 -1.44 -5.93
N ALA A 231 -4.88 -0.28 -6.59
CA ALA A 231 -5.17 -0.13 -8.01
C ALA A 231 -3.94 0.50 -8.69
N LEU A 232 -3.09 -0.33 -9.31
CA LEU A 232 -1.80 0.07 -9.87
C LEU A 232 -1.88 0.21 -11.39
N ARG A 233 -1.73 1.43 -11.90
CA ARG A 233 -1.66 1.73 -13.33
C ARG A 233 -0.30 1.33 -13.91
N MET A 234 -0.29 0.54 -14.97
CA MET A 234 0.94 0.21 -15.70
C MET A 234 1.47 1.46 -16.43
N PRO A 235 2.79 1.73 -16.40
CA PRO A 235 3.36 2.97 -16.93
C PRO A 235 3.26 3.10 -18.46
N GLY A 236 3.00 2.02 -19.19
CA GLY A 236 2.88 2.00 -20.64
C GLY A 236 1.78 1.06 -21.09
N LYS A 237 1.58 1.00 -22.41
CA LYS A 237 0.62 0.05 -23.02
C LYS A 237 1.23 -1.35 -23.08
N LEU A 238 0.43 -2.35 -22.71
CA LEU A 238 0.74 -3.76 -22.88
C LEU A 238 -0.11 -4.32 -24.02
N LYS A 239 0.52 -4.80 -25.09
CA LYS A 239 -0.17 -5.24 -26.32
C LYS A 239 -1.24 -4.24 -26.81
N GLY A 240 -0.91 -2.94 -26.74
CA GLY A 240 -1.79 -1.86 -27.19
C GLY A 240 -2.87 -1.42 -26.21
N ARG A 241 -2.96 -2.03 -25.02
CA ARG A 241 -3.96 -1.74 -23.98
C ARG A 241 -3.37 -0.92 -22.84
N ASP A 242 -4.16 -0.04 -22.29
CA ASP A 242 -3.88 0.60 -21.00
C ASP A 242 -4.37 -0.31 -19.89
N ILE A 243 -3.47 -0.67 -18.96
CA ILE A 243 -3.72 -1.72 -17.97
C ILE A 243 -3.71 -1.16 -16.54
N LEU A 244 -4.69 -1.59 -15.75
CA LEU A 244 -4.76 -1.39 -14.31
C LEU A 244 -4.72 -2.76 -13.61
N LEU A 245 -3.77 -2.93 -12.70
CA LEU A 245 -3.71 -4.09 -11.83
C LEU A 245 -4.42 -3.77 -10.52
N VAL A 246 -5.36 -4.61 -10.13
CA VAL A 246 -6.14 -4.42 -8.90
C VAL A 246 -5.89 -5.62 -8.00
N ALA A 247 -5.27 -5.38 -6.85
CA ALA A 247 -4.98 -6.40 -5.86
C ALA A 247 -5.95 -6.31 -4.69
N ASP A 248 -6.50 -7.45 -4.27
CA ASP A 248 -7.25 -7.57 -3.02
C ASP A 248 -6.32 -7.99 -1.89
N GLU A 249 -6.69 -7.65 -0.66
CA GLU A 249 -5.96 -8.03 0.56
C GLU A 249 -6.63 -9.21 1.26
N ASP A 250 -5.88 -10.29 1.48
CA ASP A 250 -6.38 -11.50 2.15
C ASP A 250 -6.53 -11.33 3.66
N VAL A 251 -7.46 -10.49 4.06
CA VAL A 251 -7.80 -10.19 5.46
C VAL A 251 -9.31 -10.28 5.73
N ALA A 252 -10.05 -10.96 4.86
CA ALA A 252 -11.49 -11.15 5.06
C ALA A 252 -11.76 -11.76 6.43
N LYS A 253 -12.74 -11.20 7.12
CA LYS A 253 -13.16 -11.71 8.44
C LYS A 253 -14.19 -12.83 8.33
N LEU A 254 -14.74 -13.04 7.15
CA LEU A 254 -15.73 -14.09 6.87
C LEU A 254 -14.99 -15.32 6.34
N TYR A 255 -14.49 -16.13 7.25
CA TYR A 255 -13.89 -17.41 6.88
C TYR A 255 -14.88 -18.55 7.14
N PRO A 256 -14.88 -19.55 6.30
CA PRO A 256 -13.95 -19.84 5.22
C PRO A 256 -14.23 -19.06 3.92
N SER A 257 -13.21 -18.52 3.26
CA SER A 257 -13.28 -17.88 1.94
C SER A 257 -12.08 -18.28 1.06
N PRO A 258 -12.23 -18.25 -0.28
CA PRO A 258 -11.10 -18.43 -1.17
C PRO A 258 -10.01 -17.39 -0.91
N PRO A 259 -8.73 -17.68 -1.17
CA PRO A 259 -7.65 -16.70 -1.00
C PRO A 259 -7.80 -15.50 -1.94
N ALA A 260 -7.44 -14.31 -1.45
CA ALA A 260 -7.40 -13.10 -2.28
C ALA A 260 -6.43 -13.24 -3.46
N TYR A 261 -6.72 -12.54 -4.56
CA TYR A 261 -5.98 -12.58 -5.80
C TYR A 261 -5.87 -11.19 -6.44
N ALA A 262 -5.15 -11.09 -7.55
CA ALA A 262 -5.04 -9.88 -8.35
C ALA A 262 -5.88 -9.98 -9.62
N ARG A 263 -6.44 -8.83 -10.06
CA ARG A 263 -7.22 -8.68 -11.29
C ARG A 263 -6.48 -7.78 -12.26
N VAL A 264 -6.66 -8.03 -13.53
CA VAL A 264 -6.16 -7.21 -14.64
C VAL A 264 -7.34 -6.56 -15.33
N TYR A 265 -7.34 -5.25 -15.38
CA TYR A 265 -8.35 -4.46 -16.10
C TYR A 265 -7.74 -3.79 -17.32
N ASP A 266 -8.46 -3.84 -18.45
CA ASP A 266 -8.26 -2.95 -19.58
C ASP A 266 -8.99 -1.63 -19.29
N ILE A 267 -8.22 -0.54 -19.23
CA ILE A 267 -8.70 0.83 -19.02
C ILE A 267 -8.38 1.73 -20.22
N SER A 268 -8.25 1.16 -21.42
CA SER A 268 -8.04 1.94 -22.66
C SER A 268 -9.20 2.91 -22.91
N ASP A 269 -10.39 2.57 -22.45
CA ASP A 269 -11.51 3.47 -22.18
C ASP A 269 -11.67 3.59 -20.67
N GLU A 270 -11.09 4.65 -20.07
CA GLU A 270 -11.15 4.87 -18.62
C GLU A 270 -12.58 5.01 -18.08
N THR A 271 -13.56 5.34 -18.95
CA THR A 271 -14.97 5.46 -18.53
C THR A 271 -15.66 4.10 -18.35
N ARG A 272 -15.04 3.01 -18.87
CA ARG A 272 -15.59 1.64 -18.85
C ARG A 272 -14.51 0.59 -18.60
N PRO A 273 -13.89 0.54 -17.42
CA PRO A 273 -12.90 -0.48 -17.07
C PRO A 273 -13.45 -1.90 -17.28
N GLN A 274 -12.69 -2.75 -17.96
CA GLN A 274 -13.07 -4.14 -18.23
C GLN A 274 -12.08 -5.12 -17.62
N GLN A 275 -12.54 -6.00 -16.74
CA GLN A 275 -11.70 -7.09 -16.26
C GLN A 275 -11.41 -8.06 -17.40
N ILE A 276 -10.12 -8.28 -17.69
CA ILE A 276 -9.67 -9.13 -18.81
C ILE A 276 -8.93 -10.38 -18.36
N ALA A 277 -8.39 -10.40 -17.15
CA ALA A 277 -7.71 -11.56 -16.57
C ALA A 277 -7.69 -11.47 -15.03
N THR A 278 -7.27 -12.57 -14.43
CA THR A 278 -6.92 -12.66 -13.00
C THR A 278 -5.58 -13.36 -12.85
N PHE A 279 -4.90 -13.10 -11.73
CA PHE A 279 -3.74 -13.86 -11.33
C PHE A 279 -3.92 -14.35 -9.90
N GLN A 280 -3.78 -15.67 -9.72
CA GLN A 280 -3.65 -16.32 -8.43
C GLN A 280 -2.32 -17.08 -8.38
N LYS A 281 -1.69 -17.14 -7.23
CA LYS A 281 -0.49 -17.95 -7.03
C LYS A 281 -0.77 -19.41 -7.40
N PRO A 282 0.11 -20.08 -8.21
CA PRO A 282 -0.05 -21.50 -8.52
C PRO A 282 -0.19 -22.36 -7.27
N GLY A 283 -1.18 -23.25 -7.28
CA GLY A 283 -1.52 -24.13 -6.15
C GLY A 283 -2.46 -23.55 -5.10
N LEU A 284 -2.91 -22.28 -5.27
CA LEU A 284 -4.08 -21.75 -4.59
C LEU A 284 -5.23 -21.67 -5.58
N ASP A 285 -6.36 -22.22 -5.19
CA ASP A 285 -7.57 -22.19 -6.02
C ASP A 285 -8.45 -20.98 -5.58
N PRO A 286 -8.72 -20.01 -6.46
CA PRO A 286 -9.56 -18.87 -6.13
C PRO A 286 -11.03 -19.26 -5.89
N ASP A 287 -11.48 -20.38 -6.45
CA ASP A 287 -12.84 -20.93 -6.28
C ASP A 287 -12.84 -22.16 -5.34
N GLY A 288 -11.70 -22.48 -4.75
CA GLY A 288 -11.48 -23.71 -4.00
C GLY A 288 -11.86 -23.64 -2.53
N ALA A 289 -11.44 -24.69 -1.83
CA ALA A 289 -11.70 -24.80 -0.40
C ALA A 289 -11.14 -23.61 0.37
N ALA A 290 -11.89 -23.23 1.38
CA ALA A 290 -11.51 -22.23 2.37
C ALA A 290 -10.10 -22.46 2.91
N GLN A 291 -9.32 -21.40 2.87
CA GLN A 291 -7.96 -21.36 3.38
C GLN A 291 -7.90 -20.54 4.68
N PRO A 292 -6.90 -20.74 5.53
CA PRO A 292 -6.63 -19.80 6.60
C PRO A 292 -6.44 -18.38 6.07
N ALA A 293 -6.72 -17.38 6.91
CA ALA A 293 -6.46 -15.99 6.57
C ALA A 293 -5.00 -15.76 6.16
N MET A 294 -4.78 -14.76 5.32
CA MET A 294 -3.43 -14.33 4.89
C MET A 294 -2.67 -15.38 4.05
N MET A 295 -3.38 -16.21 3.31
CA MET A 295 -2.77 -17.13 2.33
C MET A 295 -2.69 -16.52 0.93
N GLY A 296 -3.51 -15.53 0.62
CA GLY A 296 -3.65 -14.88 -0.68
C GLY A 296 -2.81 -13.64 -0.85
N CYS A 297 -3.20 -12.84 -1.85
CA CYS A 297 -2.56 -11.60 -2.26
C CYS A 297 -2.62 -10.54 -1.16
N HIS A 298 -1.64 -9.62 -1.18
CA HIS A 298 -1.72 -8.36 -0.45
C HIS A 298 -1.55 -7.17 -1.39
N GLN A 299 -0.34 -6.96 -1.92
CA GLN A 299 -0.12 -5.80 -2.79
C GLN A 299 1.05 -5.96 -3.76
N PRO A 300 0.96 -5.33 -4.94
CA PRO A 300 2.08 -5.18 -5.86
C PRO A 300 3.06 -4.11 -5.34
N SER A 301 4.31 -4.23 -5.75
CA SER A 301 5.25 -3.12 -5.71
C SER A 301 4.77 -1.99 -6.61
N GLU A 302 4.79 -0.78 -6.10
CA GLU A 302 4.49 0.41 -6.89
C GLU A 302 5.67 0.85 -7.77
N ARG A 303 6.86 0.26 -7.51
CA ARG A 303 8.08 0.40 -8.29
C ARG A 303 8.49 -0.96 -8.84
N PHE A 304 8.68 -1.01 -10.14
CA PHE A 304 9.08 -2.23 -10.86
C PHE A 304 9.73 -1.87 -12.18
N HIS A 305 10.38 -2.82 -12.81
CA HIS A 305 11.00 -2.67 -14.11
C HIS A 305 10.30 -3.52 -15.16
N GLY A 306 10.05 -2.94 -16.35
CA GLY A 306 9.44 -3.67 -17.45
C GLY A 306 8.03 -4.16 -17.13
N THR A 307 7.78 -5.46 -17.32
CA THR A 307 6.47 -6.10 -17.17
C THR A 307 6.42 -7.09 -16.02
N VAL A 308 7.54 -7.31 -15.31
CA VAL A 308 7.60 -8.20 -14.15
C VAL A 308 7.35 -7.41 -12.88
N ILE A 309 6.23 -7.68 -12.23
CA ILE A 309 5.79 -6.95 -11.04
C ILE A 309 5.99 -7.83 -9.81
N PRO A 310 6.78 -7.37 -8.83
CA PRO A 310 6.87 -8.02 -7.53
C PRO A 310 5.59 -7.80 -6.72
N PHE A 311 5.06 -8.86 -6.13
CA PHE A 311 3.93 -8.83 -5.21
C PHE A 311 4.33 -9.38 -3.84
N ALA A 312 3.90 -8.74 -2.77
CA ALA A 312 3.82 -9.35 -1.45
C ALA A 312 2.55 -10.22 -1.38
N TRP A 313 2.71 -11.49 -1.01
CA TRP A 313 1.65 -12.50 -1.00
C TRP A 313 1.55 -13.18 0.37
N PHE A 314 1.44 -12.40 1.42
CA PHE A 314 1.37 -12.82 2.83
C PHE A 314 2.19 -14.08 3.14
N ALA A 315 1.54 -15.19 3.52
CA ALA A 315 2.20 -16.46 3.86
C ALA A 315 3.04 -17.08 2.73
N ASN A 316 2.78 -16.64 1.50
CA ASN A 316 3.46 -17.14 0.30
C ASN A 316 4.62 -16.24 -0.18
N GLY A 317 5.03 -15.23 0.59
CA GLY A 317 6.23 -14.46 0.33
C GLY A 317 6.14 -13.51 -0.86
N LEU A 318 7.24 -13.41 -1.62
CA LEU A 318 7.36 -12.64 -2.86
C LEU A 318 6.87 -13.47 -4.04
N ARG A 319 6.06 -12.87 -4.91
CA ARG A 319 5.74 -13.42 -6.24
C ARG A 319 6.18 -12.43 -7.31
N LEU A 320 6.89 -12.90 -8.33
CA LEU A 320 7.24 -12.14 -9.52
C LEU A 320 6.26 -12.51 -10.63
N VAL A 321 5.42 -11.56 -11.01
CA VAL A 321 4.33 -11.78 -11.98
C VAL A 321 4.62 -11.00 -13.24
N ASP A 322 4.81 -11.71 -14.35
CA ASP A 322 4.96 -11.11 -15.67
C ASP A 322 3.57 -10.86 -16.29
N VAL A 323 3.30 -9.61 -16.62
CA VAL A 323 2.08 -9.13 -17.26
C VAL A 323 2.31 -8.64 -18.70
N ALA A 324 3.41 -9.04 -19.34
CA ALA A 324 3.68 -8.71 -20.76
C ALA A 324 2.53 -9.13 -21.67
N ASP A 325 1.87 -10.24 -21.35
CA ASP A 325 0.56 -10.58 -21.85
C ASP A 325 -0.51 -10.31 -20.79
N PRO A 326 -1.23 -9.18 -20.86
CA PRO A 326 -2.21 -8.84 -19.83
C PRO A 326 -3.44 -9.77 -19.82
N LEU A 327 -3.61 -10.61 -20.85
CA LEU A 327 -4.66 -11.63 -20.90
C LEU A 327 -4.24 -12.94 -20.22
N ALA A 328 -2.94 -13.13 -19.98
CA ALA A 328 -2.37 -14.35 -19.42
C ALA A 328 -1.19 -14.03 -18.47
N PRO A 329 -1.44 -13.29 -17.37
CA PRO A 329 -0.41 -13.03 -16.37
C PRO A 329 0.12 -14.33 -15.79
N LYS A 330 1.43 -14.41 -15.54
CA LYS A 330 2.07 -15.64 -15.08
C LYS A 330 3.15 -15.39 -14.04
N GLU A 331 3.29 -16.29 -13.09
CA GLU A 331 4.42 -16.31 -12.17
C GLU A 331 5.70 -16.68 -12.94
N VAL A 332 6.75 -15.90 -12.75
CA VAL A 332 8.07 -16.12 -13.37
C VAL A 332 9.19 -16.23 -12.35
N GLY A 333 8.89 -16.08 -11.06
CA GLY A 333 9.82 -16.27 -9.97
C GLY A 333 9.14 -16.05 -8.62
N TYR A 334 9.79 -16.53 -7.56
CA TYR A 334 9.32 -16.30 -6.19
C TYR A 334 10.47 -16.40 -5.17
N TYR A 335 10.21 -15.81 -3.99
CA TYR A 335 11.00 -16.05 -2.78
C TYR A 335 10.04 -16.18 -1.60
N GLU A 336 10.08 -17.30 -0.92
CA GLU A 336 9.32 -17.59 0.29
C GLU A 336 10.28 -17.57 1.47
N PRO A 337 10.15 -16.59 2.40
CA PRO A 337 11.04 -16.51 3.55
C PRO A 337 10.87 -17.70 4.51
N ASP A 338 11.90 -17.98 5.31
CA ASP A 338 11.75 -18.89 6.44
C ASP A 338 10.72 -18.37 7.43
N VAL A 339 9.95 -19.27 7.99
CA VAL A 339 9.04 -18.96 9.11
C VAL A 339 9.85 -18.89 10.39
N PRO A 340 9.86 -17.75 11.11
CA PRO A 340 10.58 -17.66 12.38
C PRO A 340 10.00 -18.59 13.45
N GLU A 341 10.81 -18.94 14.44
CA GLU A 341 10.36 -19.72 15.59
C GLU A 341 9.21 -19.04 16.32
N GLY A 342 8.18 -19.81 16.68
CA GLY A 342 6.97 -19.30 17.36
C GLY A 342 5.87 -18.78 16.41
N TYR A 343 6.06 -18.92 15.10
CA TYR A 343 5.03 -18.57 14.10
C TYR A 343 4.69 -19.77 13.23
N ASP A 344 3.44 -19.84 12.76
CA ASP A 344 2.95 -20.92 11.90
C ASP A 344 3.20 -20.66 10.41
N MET A 345 3.34 -19.37 10.01
CA MET A 345 3.51 -18.97 8.62
C MET A 345 4.29 -17.65 8.51
N ALA A 346 4.86 -17.37 7.35
CA ALA A 346 5.35 -16.04 6.99
C ALA A 346 4.18 -15.05 6.84
N SER A 347 4.47 -13.76 6.87
CA SER A 347 3.48 -12.70 6.67
C SER A 347 4.09 -11.54 5.89
N SER A 348 4.44 -11.81 4.62
CA SER A 348 5.04 -10.84 3.71
C SER A 348 4.03 -9.75 3.38
N ASN A 349 4.35 -8.53 3.81
CA ASN A 349 3.39 -7.43 3.88
C ASN A 349 3.57 -6.39 2.77
N ASP A 350 4.81 -6.07 2.43
CA ASP A 350 5.10 -5.03 1.46
C ASP A 350 6.36 -5.34 0.66
N VAL A 351 6.49 -4.69 -0.50
CA VAL A 351 7.63 -4.88 -1.38
C VAL A 351 7.92 -3.60 -2.16
N THR A 352 9.20 -3.26 -2.31
CA THR A 352 9.65 -2.18 -3.20
C THR A 352 10.88 -2.62 -3.99
N VAL A 353 11.16 -1.91 -5.08
CA VAL A 353 12.32 -2.17 -5.96
C VAL A 353 13.14 -0.90 -6.09
N ASP A 354 14.46 -1.03 -6.05
CA ASP A 354 15.39 0.06 -6.32
C ASP A 354 15.66 0.21 -7.84
N PRO A 355 16.33 1.30 -8.27
CA PRO A 355 16.67 1.50 -9.69
C PRO A 355 17.61 0.44 -10.29
N ASN A 356 18.29 -0.34 -9.47
CA ASN A 356 19.18 -1.43 -9.92
C ASN A 356 18.47 -2.78 -10.01
N GLY A 357 17.16 -2.83 -9.66
CA GLY A 357 16.36 -4.05 -9.70
C GLY A 357 16.45 -4.91 -8.43
N LEU A 358 17.11 -4.44 -7.36
CA LEU A 358 17.04 -5.12 -6.07
C LEU A 358 15.65 -4.99 -5.46
N ILE A 359 15.15 -6.10 -4.97
CA ILE A 359 13.82 -6.23 -4.38
C ILE A 359 13.95 -6.27 -2.86
N TYR A 360 13.18 -5.43 -2.19
CA TYR A 360 13.11 -5.33 -0.74
C TYR A 360 11.74 -5.84 -0.28
N LEU A 361 11.70 -7.09 0.20
CA LEU A 361 10.49 -7.73 0.70
C LEU A 361 10.40 -7.58 2.21
N LEU A 362 9.35 -6.97 2.69
CA LEU A 362 9.10 -6.75 4.11
C LEU A 362 8.07 -7.76 4.63
N ASP A 363 8.48 -8.54 5.63
CA ASP A 363 7.64 -9.51 6.31
C ASP A 363 7.38 -9.06 7.75
N ARG A 364 6.15 -9.22 8.25
CA ARG A 364 5.75 -8.80 9.61
C ARG A 364 6.48 -9.56 10.72
N GLN A 365 6.95 -10.77 10.43
CA GLN A 365 7.55 -11.68 11.40
C GLN A 365 9.05 -11.84 11.17
N ARG A 366 9.45 -12.00 9.91
CA ARG A 366 10.84 -12.28 9.51
C ARG A 366 11.69 -11.02 9.36
N GLY A 367 11.05 -9.85 9.21
CA GLY A 367 11.74 -8.60 8.91
C GLY A 367 11.94 -8.40 7.41
N LEU A 368 13.08 -7.81 7.00
CA LEU A 368 13.32 -7.39 5.64
C LEU A 368 14.32 -8.29 4.92
N SER A 369 13.91 -8.86 3.79
CA SER A 369 14.77 -9.60 2.87
C SER A 369 15.18 -8.71 1.69
N ILE A 370 16.47 -8.62 1.39
CA ILE A 370 17.01 -8.00 0.18
C ILE A 370 17.30 -9.10 -0.83
N ILE A 371 16.69 -9.01 -2.01
CA ILE A 371 16.60 -10.12 -2.97
C ILE A 371 17.04 -9.61 -4.35
N GLU A 372 17.87 -10.36 -5.04
CA GLU A 372 18.14 -10.18 -6.46
C GLU A 372 17.29 -11.13 -7.31
N SER A 373 16.87 -10.66 -8.49
CA SER A 373 16.16 -11.46 -9.47
C SER A 373 17.10 -11.86 -10.60
N ASN A 374 16.96 -13.10 -11.10
CA ASN A 374 17.69 -13.60 -12.25
C ASN A 374 16.95 -13.35 -13.58
N LEU A 375 15.91 -12.51 -13.56
CA LEU A 375 15.02 -12.30 -14.73
C LEU A 375 15.48 -11.14 -15.64
N GLY A 376 16.64 -10.55 -15.41
CA GLY A 376 17.28 -9.59 -16.30
C GLY A 376 16.64 -8.19 -16.25
#